data_8970cf85656862f1060c4ae37e0e38a1
#
_entry.id   8970cf85656862f1060c4ae37e0e38a1
#
_cell.length_a   1.000
_cell.length_b   1.000
_cell.length_c   1.000
_cell.angle_alpha   90.00
_cell.angle_beta   90.00
_cell.angle_gamma   90.00
#
_symmetry.space_group_name_H-M   'P 1'
#
loop_
_entity.id
_entity.type
_entity.pdbx_description
1 polymer ?
#
loop_
_entity_poly.entity_id
_entity_poly.type
_entity_poly.pdbx_seq_one_letter_code
_entity_poly.pdbx_strand_id
1 'polypeptide(L)'
;MDYVFIDDSCTPLGGTALTLNAIVEPFKDKVEFVKTSDLTPEHLQLKKPKLWILGNIVGINQASFDTLCKIMDSHPFVKIEFDYGYCKYRAEVAHQKFTGSICDCTNNNDPQAAPLKAIYHFLREKALHIFYMSEEQRNFHLAKSIGVENSSKTSVLSSCFTSSYISLMEKLRDKPKNGKYAIIDGQGGWHSQAKGVDEALDLASARDIEYELLKTNTHDEMLDKLSSFSGLIFLPLIHDTCPRVIIEAKLMGLKVITNSRSQHVYEDWWLDKTPAESQSYLEERPKWFLRKLEEFINES
;
A
#
# COMPACT_ATOMS: atom_id res chain seq x y z
N MET A 1 22.23 -2.61 13.51
CA MET A 1 20.94 -2.52 12.84
C MET A 1 20.42 -1.11 13.01
N ASP A 2 20.20 -0.37 11.92
CA ASP A 2 19.79 1.03 12.03
C ASP A 2 18.28 1.19 12.11
N TYR A 3 17.53 0.24 11.52
CA TYR A 3 16.08 0.29 11.41
C TYR A 3 15.45 -1.02 11.90
N VAL A 4 14.28 -0.92 12.55
CA VAL A 4 13.38 -2.06 12.78
C VAL A 4 12.04 -1.74 12.13
N PHE A 5 11.58 -2.64 11.26
CA PHE A 5 10.31 -2.51 10.55
C PHE A 5 9.28 -3.46 11.14
N ILE A 6 8.19 -2.92 11.65
CA ILE A 6 7.06 -3.69 12.22
C ILE A 6 5.92 -3.69 11.21
N ASP A 7 5.47 -4.88 10.78
CA ASP A 7 4.35 -5.04 9.84
C ASP A 7 3.59 -6.35 10.07
N ASP A 8 2.32 -6.38 9.72
CA ASP A 8 1.47 -7.59 9.83
C ASP A 8 1.91 -8.71 8.87
N SER A 9 2.44 -8.36 7.71
CA SER A 9 2.79 -9.29 6.65
C SER A 9 4.28 -9.34 6.38
N CYS A 10 4.99 -10.16 7.14
CA CYS A 10 6.38 -10.50 6.83
C CYS A 10 6.51 -11.59 5.75
N THR A 11 5.43 -11.96 5.07
CA THR A 11 5.43 -12.99 4.01
C THR A 11 5.46 -12.35 2.62
N PRO A 12 6.22 -12.92 1.66
CA PRO A 12 6.43 -12.31 0.34
C PRO A 12 5.23 -12.40 -0.63
N LEU A 13 4.01 -12.59 -0.14
CA LEU A 13 2.81 -12.76 -0.96
C LEU A 13 1.91 -11.52 -0.90
N GLY A 14 1.61 -10.94 -2.07
CA GLY A 14 0.68 -9.83 -2.23
C GLY A 14 1.32 -8.46 -2.49
N GLY A 15 0.51 -7.49 -2.90
CA GLY A 15 0.95 -6.17 -3.33
C GLY A 15 1.69 -5.38 -2.24
N THR A 16 1.23 -5.46 -0.99
CA THR A 16 1.88 -4.80 0.16
C THR A 16 3.29 -5.35 0.38
N ALA A 17 3.47 -6.69 0.35
CA ALA A 17 4.78 -7.31 0.53
C ALA A 17 5.76 -6.95 -0.60
N LEU A 18 5.29 -6.90 -1.85
CA LEU A 18 6.10 -6.45 -2.98
C LEU A 18 6.53 -4.99 -2.83
N THR A 19 5.62 -4.14 -2.37
CA THR A 19 5.91 -2.73 -2.11
C THR A 19 6.89 -2.58 -0.97
N LEU A 20 6.71 -3.32 0.12
CA LEU A 20 7.59 -3.33 1.28
C LEU A 20 9.03 -3.73 0.89
N ASN A 21 9.18 -4.82 0.13
CA ASN A 21 10.48 -5.26 -0.36
C ASN A 21 11.17 -4.18 -1.22
N ALA A 22 10.41 -3.49 -2.07
CA ALA A 22 10.95 -2.40 -2.88
C ALA A 22 11.38 -1.19 -2.03
N ILE A 23 10.59 -0.83 -1.01
CA ILE A 23 10.91 0.28 -0.09
C ILE A 23 12.23 0.04 0.62
N VAL A 24 12.47 -1.20 1.09
CA VAL A 24 13.67 -1.51 1.89
C VAL A 24 14.89 -1.92 1.07
N GLU A 25 14.73 -2.19 -0.23
CA GLU A 25 15.85 -2.62 -1.10
C GLU A 25 17.13 -1.75 -0.94
N PRO A 26 17.06 -0.40 -0.87
CA PRO A 26 18.24 0.44 -0.71
C PRO A 26 18.98 0.29 0.62
N PHE A 27 18.35 -0.28 1.65
CA PHE A 27 18.91 -0.41 3.00
C PHE A 27 18.64 -1.77 3.65
N LYS A 28 18.40 -2.80 2.84
CA LYS A 28 18.04 -4.15 3.30
C LYS A 28 19.01 -4.75 4.34
N ASP A 29 20.29 -4.41 4.25
CA ASP A 29 21.32 -4.90 5.18
C ASP A 29 21.32 -4.15 6.53
N LYS A 30 20.53 -3.07 6.65
CA LYS A 30 20.42 -2.22 7.84
C LYS A 30 19.06 -2.33 8.53
N VAL A 31 18.10 -3.08 7.95
CA VAL A 31 16.74 -3.22 8.46
C VAL A 31 16.47 -4.63 8.97
N GLU A 32 15.75 -4.72 10.07
CA GLU A 32 15.19 -5.96 10.58
C GLU A 32 13.68 -5.89 10.53
N PHE A 33 13.04 -7.00 10.13
CA PHE A 33 11.59 -7.14 10.12
C PHE A 33 11.11 -7.87 11.36
N VAL A 34 10.08 -7.30 11.99
CA VAL A 34 9.36 -7.91 13.10
C VAL A 34 7.89 -7.96 12.72
N LYS A 35 7.32 -9.17 12.72
CA LYS A 35 5.88 -9.30 12.52
C LYS A 35 5.15 -8.70 13.72
N THR A 36 4.07 -7.96 13.47
CA THR A 36 3.31 -7.29 14.52
C THR A 36 2.87 -8.25 15.63
N SER A 37 2.43 -9.47 15.27
CA SER A 37 2.03 -10.50 16.24
C SER A 37 3.17 -11.04 17.11
N ASP A 38 4.41 -10.91 16.67
CA ASP A 38 5.60 -11.49 17.29
C ASP A 38 6.39 -10.45 18.11
N LEU A 39 5.88 -9.22 18.18
CA LEU A 39 6.49 -8.13 18.91
C LEU A 39 6.41 -8.41 20.44
N THR A 40 7.56 -8.46 21.11
CA THR A 40 7.68 -8.76 22.54
C THR A 40 8.50 -7.70 23.27
N PRO A 41 8.44 -7.61 24.61
CA PRO A 41 9.25 -6.67 25.40
C PRO A 41 10.77 -6.84 25.21
N GLU A 42 11.23 -8.04 24.86
CA GLU A 42 12.64 -8.32 24.58
C GLU A 42 13.15 -7.51 23.39
N HIS A 43 12.30 -7.24 22.41
CA HIS A 43 12.65 -6.39 21.26
C HIS A 43 13.06 -4.98 21.70
N LEU A 44 12.47 -4.44 22.77
CA LEU A 44 12.87 -3.14 23.34
C LEU A 44 14.25 -3.18 24.02
N GLN A 45 14.58 -4.30 24.64
CA GLN A 45 15.83 -4.43 25.41
C GLN A 45 17.02 -4.76 24.52
N LEU A 46 16.83 -5.67 23.57
CA LEU A 46 17.90 -6.22 22.75
C LEU A 46 18.17 -5.36 21.50
N LYS A 47 17.18 -4.61 21.03
CA LYS A 47 17.26 -3.83 19.82
C LYS A 47 17.21 -2.34 20.14
N LYS A 48 18.26 -1.64 19.75
CA LYS A 48 18.34 -0.19 19.86
C LYS A 48 18.49 0.41 18.46
N PRO A 49 17.45 0.28 17.59
CA PRO A 49 17.52 0.89 16.28
C PRO A 49 17.54 2.40 16.44
N LYS A 50 18.11 3.07 15.45
CA LYS A 50 18.05 4.54 15.37
C LYS A 50 16.62 5.00 15.09
N LEU A 51 15.83 4.19 14.36
CA LEU A 51 14.47 4.52 13.98
C LEU A 51 13.60 3.27 13.84
N TRP A 52 12.40 3.32 14.39
CA TRP A 52 11.35 2.33 14.17
C TRP A 52 10.48 2.74 12.97
N ILE A 53 10.12 1.79 12.12
CA ILE A 53 9.24 2.00 10.98
C ILE A 53 8.00 1.13 11.19
N LEU A 54 6.82 1.75 11.23
CA LEU A 54 5.56 1.06 11.45
C LEU A 54 4.83 0.95 10.10
N GLY A 55 4.59 -0.28 9.65
CA GLY A 55 3.72 -0.59 8.51
C GLY A 55 2.30 -0.93 8.96
N ASN A 56 1.68 -1.97 8.40
CA ASN A 56 0.36 -2.44 8.81
C ASN A 56 0.42 -3.10 10.19
N ILE A 57 -0.52 -2.73 11.06
CA ILE A 57 -0.57 -3.16 12.46
C ILE A 57 -1.99 -3.56 12.90
N VAL A 58 -2.86 -3.88 11.94
CA VAL A 58 -4.27 -4.21 12.21
C VAL A 58 -4.40 -5.58 12.91
N GLY A 59 -3.46 -6.49 12.65
CA GLY A 59 -3.39 -7.82 13.24
C GLY A 59 -2.75 -7.90 14.63
N ILE A 60 -2.58 -6.75 15.33
CA ILE A 60 -1.92 -6.71 16.63
C ILE A 60 -2.71 -7.44 17.71
N ASN A 61 -2.04 -8.29 18.52
CA ASN A 61 -2.60 -8.88 19.72
C ASN A 61 -2.28 -8.01 20.97
N GLN A 62 -2.91 -8.32 22.11
CA GLN A 62 -2.77 -7.49 23.32
C GLN A 62 -1.33 -7.38 23.81
N ALA A 63 -0.58 -8.47 23.82
CA ALA A 63 0.81 -8.47 24.32
C ALA A 63 1.72 -7.62 23.43
N SER A 64 1.57 -7.73 22.12
CA SER A 64 2.29 -6.92 21.14
C SER A 64 1.84 -5.45 21.17
N PHE A 65 0.54 -5.18 21.44
CA PHE A 65 0.01 -3.82 21.59
C PHE A 65 0.70 -3.06 22.72
N ASP A 66 0.83 -3.68 23.90
CA ASP A 66 1.49 -3.04 25.05
C ASP A 66 2.97 -2.72 24.77
N THR A 67 3.64 -3.59 24.03
CA THR A 67 5.02 -3.37 23.58
C THR A 67 5.11 -2.26 22.55
N LEU A 68 4.21 -2.25 21.58
CA LEU A 68 4.15 -1.21 20.55
C LEU A 68 3.88 0.18 21.17
N CYS A 69 2.98 0.28 22.14
CA CYS A 69 2.74 1.52 22.88
C CYS A 69 3.99 2.05 23.55
N LYS A 70 4.80 1.17 24.15
CA LYS A 70 6.09 1.56 24.79
C LYS A 70 7.10 2.04 23.74
N ILE A 71 7.15 1.39 22.57
CA ILE A 71 8.00 1.84 21.46
C ILE A 71 7.59 3.26 21.06
N MET A 72 6.32 3.46 20.75
CA MET A 72 5.80 4.75 20.29
C MET A 72 5.92 5.86 21.34
N ASP A 73 5.92 5.52 22.62
CA ASP A 73 6.09 6.50 23.69
C ASP A 73 7.55 6.94 23.87
N SER A 74 8.50 6.04 23.70
CA SER A 74 9.88 6.21 24.19
C SER A 74 10.95 6.23 23.09
N HIS A 75 10.59 5.95 21.84
CA HIS A 75 11.57 5.82 20.75
C HIS A 75 11.12 6.61 19.51
N PRO A 76 12.06 7.11 18.70
CA PRO A 76 11.75 7.75 17.44
C PRO A 76 11.12 6.74 16.45
N PHE A 77 10.03 7.13 15.81
CA PHE A 77 9.37 6.28 14.84
C PHE A 77 8.69 7.08 13.73
N VAL A 78 8.53 6.41 12.57
CA VAL A 78 7.72 6.85 11.44
C VAL A 78 6.66 5.80 11.11
N LYS A 79 5.61 6.20 10.42
CA LYS A 79 4.54 5.32 9.94
C LYS A 79 4.47 5.31 8.43
N ILE A 80 4.29 4.14 7.83
CA ILE A 80 3.81 4.02 6.45
C ILE A 80 2.36 3.54 6.51
N GLU A 81 1.45 4.33 5.99
CA GLU A 81 0.03 3.99 5.89
C GLU A 81 -0.25 3.35 4.54
N PHE A 82 -0.20 2.01 4.46
CA PHE A 82 -0.39 1.28 3.20
C PHE A 82 -1.85 1.26 2.74
N ASP A 83 -2.78 1.28 3.69
CA ASP A 83 -4.22 1.31 3.46
C ASP A 83 -4.92 2.18 4.52
N TYR A 84 -6.18 1.94 4.82
CA TYR A 84 -6.92 2.68 5.86
C TYR A 84 -6.85 1.93 7.20
N GLY A 85 -5.64 1.78 7.75
CA GLY A 85 -5.33 0.98 8.93
C GLY A 85 -6.02 1.40 10.24
N TYR A 86 -6.64 2.58 10.28
CA TYR A 86 -7.49 2.99 11.40
C TYR A 86 -8.76 2.14 11.55
N CYS A 87 -9.15 1.47 10.49
CA CYS A 87 -10.29 0.56 10.46
C CYS A 87 -9.81 -0.89 10.38
N LYS A 88 -10.33 -1.77 11.24
CA LYS A 88 -9.97 -3.19 11.23
C LYS A 88 -10.27 -3.90 9.91
N TYR A 89 -11.17 -3.36 9.10
CA TYR A 89 -11.48 -3.85 7.76
C TYR A 89 -10.68 -3.15 6.65
N ARG A 90 -9.79 -2.22 7.02
CA ARG A 90 -8.88 -1.46 6.12
C ARG A 90 -9.58 -0.66 5.02
N ALA A 91 -10.90 -0.52 5.10
CA ALA A 91 -11.71 0.31 4.18
C ALA A 91 -13.10 0.56 4.77
N GLU A 92 -13.64 1.77 4.60
CA GLU A 92 -15.00 2.09 5.05
C GLU A 92 -16.06 1.24 4.34
N VAL A 93 -15.90 1.00 3.04
CA VAL A 93 -16.81 0.15 2.25
C VAL A 93 -16.79 -1.30 2.73
N ALA A 94 -15.59 -1.84 3.03
CA ALA A 94 -15.46 -3.18 3.59
C ALA A 94 -16.08 -3.26 4.98
N HIS A 95 -15.85 -2.24 5.83
CA HIS A 95 -16.49 -2.14 7.14
C HIS A 95 -18.01 -2.23 7.02
N GLN A 96 -18.61 -1.39 6.19
CA GLN A 96 -20.07 -1.39 5.96
C GLN A 96 -20.57 -2.73 5.43
N LYS A 97 -19.84 -3.35 4.51
CA LYS A 97 -20.20 -4.66 3.94
C LYS A 97 -20.24 -5.76 5.01
N PHE A 98 -19.25 -5.79 5.93
CA PHE A 98 -19.13 -6.86 6.93
C PHE A 98 -19.95 -6.62 8.19
N THR A 99 -20.24 -5.36 8.52
CA THR A 99 -20.98 -5.01 9.77
C THR A 99 -22.40 -4.55 9.53
N GLY A 100 -22.75 -4.15 8.31
CA GLY A 100 -24.00 -3.47 7.98
C GLY A 100 -24.08 -2.01 8.46
N SER A 101 -23.01 -1.47 9.06
CA SER A 101 -22.95 -0.15 9.67
C SER A 101 -21.94 0.76 8.97
N ILE A 102 -22.16 2.08 9.04
CA ILE A 102 -21.17 3.07 8.60
C ILE A 102 -19.93 2.93 9.48
N CYS A 103 -18.74 3.09 8.87
CA CYS A 103 -17.47 3.02 9.60
C CYS A 103 -17.35 4.16 10.60
N ASP A 104 -17.26 3.81 11.87
CA ASP A 104 -17.10 4.73 13.00
C ASP A 104 -15.81 4.45 13.81
N CYS A 105 -14.88 3.69 13.25
CA CYS A 105 -13.65 3.24 13.93
C CYS A 105 -12.79 4.38 14.50
N THR A 106 -12.95 5.61 14.02
CA THR A 106 -12.24 6.79 14.53
C THR A 106 -12.96 7.47 15.70
N ASN A 107 -14.28 7.31 15.78
CA ASN A 107 -15.11 8.07 16.74
C ASN A 107 -15.56 7.25 17.96
N ASN A 108 -15.16 5.98 18.07
CA ASN A 108 -16.00 5.00 18.66
C ASN A 108 -15.72 4.52 20.09
N ASN A 109 -16.84 4.11 20.70
CA ASN A 109 -16.93 3.29 21.90
C ASN A 109 -16.83 1.77 21.62
N ASP A 110 -16.51 1.33 20.40
CA ASP A 110 -16.31 -0.09 20.10
C ASP A 110 -15.05 -0.58 20.81
N PRO A 111 -15.16 -1.51 21.77
CA PRO A 111 -14.00 -2.07 22.47
C PRO A 111 -12.99 -2.73 21.52
N GLN A 112 -13.43 -3.24 20.37
CA GLN A 112 -12.54 -3.86 19.37
C GLN A 112 -11.73 -2.83 18.56
N ALA A 113 -12.20 -1.61 18.48
CA ALA A 113 -11.48 -0.50 17.85
C ALA A 113 -10.52 0.22 18.82
N ALA A 114 -10.65 -0.02 20.13
CA ALA A 114 -9.87 0.69 21.14
C ALA A 114 -8.34 0.61 20.94
N PRO A 115 -7.72 -0.54 20.59
CA PRO A 115 -6.29 -0.60 20.34
C PRO A 115 -5.86 0.28 19.15
N LEU A 116 -6.58 0.22 18.04
CA LEU A 116 -6.27 1.04 16.85
C LEU A 116 -6.44 2.52 17.15
N LYS A 117 -7.50 2.91 17.88
CA LYS A 117 -7.72 4.29 18.31
C LYS A 117 -6.56 4.82 19.15
N ALA A 118 -6.06 4.03 20.11
CA ALA A 118 -4.89 4.39 20.92
C ALA A 118 -3.63 4.56 20.06
N ILE A 119 -3.38 3.64 19.11
CA ILE A 119 -2.25 3.73 18.19
C ILE A 119 -2.34 5.02 17.36
N TYR A 120 -3.50 5.34 16.78
CA TYR A 120 -3.66 6.56 15.97
C TYR A 120 -3.56 7.85 16.81
N HIS A 121 -3.88 7.79 18.11
CA HIS A 121 -3.55 8.88 19.04
C HIS A 121 -2.03 9.04 19.19
N PHE A 122 -1.28 7.97 19.43
CA PHE A 122 0.20 8.03 19.49
C PHE A 122 0.81 8.52 18.18
N LEU A 123 0.29 8.09 17.02
CA LEU A 123 0.75 8.58 15.71
C LEU A 123 0.63 10.09 15.62
N ARG A 124 -0.50 10.64 16.02
CA ARG A 124 -0.77 12.07 16.01
C ARG A 124 0.21 12.87 16.88
N GLU A 125 0.45 12.38 18.09
CA GLU A 125 1.25 13.11 19.10
C GLU A 125 2.76 12.93 18.88
N LYS A 126 3.20 11.72 18.56
CA LYS A 126 4.58 11.28 18.70
C LYS A 126 5.29 10.91 17.39
N ALA A 127 4.57 10.57 16.31
CA ALA A 127 5.22 10.19 15.07
C ALA A 127 6.09 11.34 14.53
N LEU A 128 7.32 11.04 14.14
CA LEU A 128 8.17 11.99 13.44
C LEU A 128 7.58 12.34 12.09
N HIS A 129 7.07 11.31 11.38
CA HIS A 129 6.47 11.47 10.06
C HIS A 129 5.53 10.33 9.70
N ILE A 130 4.53 10.62 8.86
CA ILE A 130 3.62 9.62 8.29
C ILE A 130 3.71 9.69 6.77
N PHE A 131 4.01 8.54 6.17
CA PHE A 131 4.06 8.36 4.72
C PHE A 131 2.77 7.71 4.23
N TYR A 132 2.11 8.33 3.29
CA TYR A 132 0.91 7.82 2.63
C TYR A 132 1.22 7.27 1.25
N MET A 133 0.40 6.35 0.77
CA MET A 133 0.61 5.75 -0.55
C MET A 133 0.08 6.64 -1.68
N SER A 134 -0.85 7.56 -1.38
CA SER A 134 -1.41 8.49 -2.37
C SER A 134 -1.74 9.85 -1.74
N GLU A 135 -1.85 10.87 -2.58
CA GLU A 135 -2.26 12.21 -2.14
C GLU A 135 -3.72 12.22 -1.65
N GLU A 136 -4.60 11.43 -2.27
CA GLU A 136 -5.98 11.29 -1.83
C GLU A 136 -6.08 10.67 -0.43
N GLN A 137 -5.31 9.59 -0.16
CA GLN A 137 -5.24 8.98 1.16
C GLN A 137 -4.73 9.97 2.21
N ARG A 138 -3.66 10.70 1.89
CA ARG A 138 -3.10 11.74 2.77
C ARG A 138 -4.14 12.82 3.10
N ASN A 139 -4.82 13.36 2.08
CA ASN A 139 -5.83 14.39 2.24
C ASN A 139 -7.04 13.90 3.05
N PHE A 140 -7.46 12.65 2.85
CA PHE A 140 -8.50 12.02 3.65
C PHE A 140 -8.14 11.98 5.15
N HIS A 141 -6.93 11.54 5.50
CA HIS A 141 -6.46 11.48 6.89
C HIS A 141 -6.35 12.87 7.52
N LEU A 142 -5.82 13.84 6.78
CA LEU A 142 -5.73 15.22 7.23
C LEU A 142 -7.11 15.84 7.46
N ALA A 143 -8.04 15.69 6.54
CA ALA A 143 -9.39 16.25 6.62
C ALA A 143 -10.19 15.69 7.82
N LYS A 144 -9.94 14.42 8.16
CA LYS A 144 -10.59 13.77 9.31
C LYS A 144 -9.76 13.79 10.59
N SER A 145 -8.56 14.37 10.58
CA SER A 145 -7.59 14.38 11.69
C SER A 145 -7.29 12.97 12.23
N ILE A 146 -7.21 11.97 11.33
CA ILE A 146 -6.95 10.58 11.70
C ILE A 146 -5.44 10.36 11.82
N GLY A 147 -4.95 10.28 13.05
CA GLY A 147 -3.54 10.01 13.34
C GLY A 147 -2.59 11.17 13.01
N VAL A 148 -3.10 12.29 12.49
CA VAL A 148 -2.30 13.44 12.08
C VAL A 148 -3.10 14.74 12.18
N GLU A 149 -2.45 15.83 12.58
CA GLU A 149 -3.04 17.18 12.58
C GLU A 149 -2.35 18.14 11.61
N ASN A 150 -1.06 17.90 11.36
CA ASN A 150 -0.22 18.83 10.63
C ASN A 150 0.35 18.19 9.34
N SER A 151 0.08 18.84 8.22
CA SER A 151 0.57 18.39 6.92
C SER A 151 2.10 18.38 6.80
N SER A 152 2.82 19.18 7.61
CA SER A 152 4.29 19.19 7.62
C SER A 152 4.91 17.86 8.09
N LYS A 153 4.16 17.08 8.89
CA LYS A 153 4.57 15.73 9.32
C LYS A 153 4.10 14.64 8.36
N THR A 154 3.76 14.98 7.13
CA THR A 154 3.22 14.01 6.18
C THR A 154 3.83 14.16 4.79
N SER A 155 3.97 13.07 4.08
CA SER A 155 4.28 13.06 2.65
C SER A 155 3.72 11.84 1.94
N VAL A 156 3.68 11.89 0.62
CA VAL A 156 3.29 10.76 -0.21
C VAL A 156 4.54 9.96 -0.54
N LEU A 157 4.58 8.70 -0.11
CA LEU A 157 5.60 7.74 -0.52
C LEU A 157 5.33 7.23 -1.94
N SER A 158 4.05 7.04 -2.26
CA SER A 158 3.60 6.44 -3.51
C SER A 158 4.00 4.96 -3.65
N SER A 159 3.73 4.36 -4.79
CA SER A 159 4.15 2.99 -5.08
C SER A 159 5.66 2.88 -5.25
N CYS A 160 6.23 1.78 -4.75
CA CYS A 160 7.64 1.47 -4.89
C CYS A 160 7.82 0.15 -5.65
N PHE A 161 8.83 0.13 -6.50
CA PHE A 161 9.21 -1.05 -7.30
C PHE A 161 10.71 -1.24 -7.19
N THR A 162 11.15 -2.50 -7.17
CA THR A 162 12.58 -2.80 -7.28
C THR A 162 13.06 -2.51 -8.69
N SER A 163 14.33 -2.17 -8.86
CA SER A 163 14.92 -1.94 -10.18
C SER A 163 14.80 -3.17 -11.09
N SER A 164 14.86 -4.37 -10.51
CA SER A 164 14.67 -5.62 -11.26
C SER A 164 13.27 -5.77 -11.83
N TYR A 165 12.21 -5.40 -11.07
CA TYR A 165 10.84 -5.43 -11.56
C TYR A 165 10.60 -4.39 -12.63
N ILE A 166 11.14 -3.21 -12.49
CA ILE A 166 11.05 -2.16 -13.54
C ILE A 166 11.68 -2.64 -14.83
N SER A 167 12.91 -3.18 -14.77
CA SER A 167 13.57 -3.74 -15.95
C SER A 167 12.82 -4.93 -16.57
N LEU A 168 12.12 -5.73 -15.76
CA LEU A 168 11.23 -6.78 -16.27
C LEU A 168 10.06 -6.20 -17.05
N MET A 169 9.37 -5.18 -16.51
CA MET A 169 8.24 -4.54 -17.19
C MET A 169 8.64 -3.85 -18.49
N GLU A 170 9.85 -3.27 -18.56
CA GLU A 170 10.40 -2.74 -19.81
C GLU A 170 10.54 -3.81 -20.88
N LYS A 171 11.13 -4.96 -20.53
CA LYS A 171 11.26 -6.10 -21.46
C LYS A 171 9.90 -6.64 -21.90
N LEU A 172 8.92 -6.67 -20.99
CA LEU A 172 7.57 -7.17 -21.27
C LEU A 172 6.74 -6.19 -22.13
N ARG A 173 7.13 -4.93 -22.19
CA ARG A 173 6.46 -3.89 -23.00
C ARG A 173 6.45 -4.22 -24.48
N ASP A 174 7.54 -4.80 -24.96
CA ASP A 174 7.75 -5.09 -26.39
C ASP A 174 7.05 -6.39 -26.86
N LYS A 175 6.38 -7.13 -25.96
CA LYS A 175 5.61 -8.31 -26.35
C LYS A 175 4.46 -7.96 -27.30
N PRO A 176 4.19 -8.81 -28.30
CA PRO A 176 3.01 -8.66 -29.17
C PRO A 176 1.72 -8.62 -28.36
N LYS A 177 0.82 -7.72 -28.71
CA LYS A 177 -0.48 -7.57 -28.05
C LYS A 177 -1.57 -8.32 -28.81
N ASN A 178 -2.49 -8.97 -28.07
CA ASN A 178 -3.54 -9.85 -28.64
C ASN A 178 -4.85 -9.12 -29.02
N GLY A 179 -4.93 -7.80 -28.84
CA GLY A 179 -6.14 -7.01 -29.10
C GLY A 179 -7.14 -6.96 -27.94
N LYS A 180 -7.08 -7.89 -26.99
CA LYS A 180 -8.03 -8.02 -25.88
C LYS A 180 -7.62 -7.20 -24.65
N TYR A 181 -8.58 -7.03 -23.73
CA TYR A 181 -8.34 -6.49 -22.41
C TYR A 181 -8.33 -7.59 -21.34
N ALA A 182 -7.42 -7.50 -20.39
CA ALA A 182 -7.43 -8.36 -19.22
C ALA A 182 -8.40 -7.81 -18.17
N ILE A 183 -9.11 -8.72 -17.48
CA ILE A 183 -9.82 -8.45 -16.22
C ILE A 183 -9.25 -9.43 -15.21
N ILE A 184 -8.63 -8.92 -14.12
CA ILE A 184 -7.95 -9.78 -13.16
C ILE A 184 -8.96 -10.31 -12.15
N ASP A 185 -9.20 -11.62 -12.21
CA ASP A 185 -10.00 -12.35 -11.23
C ASP A 185 -9.07 -13.15 -10.29
N GLY A 186 -8.77 -12.53 -9.14
CA GLY A 186 -7.75 -13.06 -8.24
C GLY A 186 -8.11 -14.38 -7.57
N GLN A 187 -9.10 -14.39 -6.68
CA GLN A 187 -9.38 -15.56 -5.82
C GLN A 187 -10.88 -15.83 -5.62
N GLY A 188 -11.75 -15.12 -6.32
CA GLY A 188 -13.20 -15.18 -6.12
C GLY A 188 -13.67 -14.48 -4.82
N GLY A 189 -14.98 -14.53 -4.58
CA GLY A 189 -15.60 -13.96 -3.38
C GLY A 189 -15.33 -12.47 -3.20
N TRP A 190 -15.12 -12.04 -1.95
CA TRP A 190 -14.88 -10.64 -1.62
C TRP A 190 -13.66 -10.03 -2.31
N HIS A 191 -12.60 -10.79 -2.53
CA HIS A 191 -11.40 -10.29 -3.18
C HIS A 191 -11.66 -9.87 -4.63
N SER A 192 -12.39 -10.67 -5.39
CA SER A 192 -12.79 -10.33 -6.76
C SER A 192 -13.79 -9.16 -6.77
N GLN A 193 -14.77 -9.15 -5.86
CA GLN A 193 -15.72 -8.04 -5.70
C GLN A 193 -14.99 -6.73 -5.36
N ALA A 194 -14.09 -6.75 -4.38
CA ALA A 194 -13.33 -5.56 -3.99
C ALA A 194 -12.50 -4.98 -5.15
N LYS A 195 -12.03 -5.83 -6.06
CA LYS A 195 -11.31 -5.44 -7.27
C LYS A 195 -12.21 -5.04 -8.44
N GLY A 196 -13.55 -5.15 -8.28
CA GLY A 196 -14.54 -4.70 -9.25
C GLY A 196 -14.60 -5.57 -10.50
N VAL A 197 -14.52 -6.89 -10.34
CA VAL A 197 -14.58 -7.83 -11.46
C VAL A 197 -15.94 -7.75 -12.16
N ASP A 198 -17.03 -7.73 -11.41
CA ASP A 198 -18.40 -7.68 -11.97
C ASP A 198 -18.60 -6.34 -12.74
N GLU A 199 -18.18 -5.22 -12.17
CA GLU A 199 -18.22 -3.90 -12.83
C GLU A 199 -17.35 -3.86 -14.10
N ALA A 200 -16.22 -4.55 -14.11
CA ALA A 200 -15.35 -4.64 -15.28
C ALA A 200 -15.99 -5.48 -16.39
N LEU A 201 -16.67 -6.57 -16.05
CA LEU A 201 -17.43 -7.40 -16.98
C LEU A 201 -18.60 -6.64 -17.59
N ASP A 202 -19.37 -5.93 -16.77
CA ASP A 202 -20.50 -5.10 -17.22
C ASP A 202 -20.03 -3.99 -18.15
N LEU A 203 -18.94 -3.31 -17.81
CA LEU A 203 -18.36 -2.27 -18.66
C LEU A 203 -17.87 -2.84 -19.99
N ALA A 204 -17.16 -3.96 -19.97
CA ALA A 204 -16.66 -4.61 -21.18
C ALA A 204 -17.81 -4.99 -22.12
N SER A 205 -18.86 -5.57 -21.57
CA SER A 205 -20.07 -5.92 -22.32
C SER A 205 -20.76 -4.68 -22.90
N ALA A 206 -20.96 -3.63 -22.09
CA ALA A 206 -21.64 -2.40 -22.52
C ALA A 206 -20.90 -1.63 -23.60
N ARG A 207 -19.57 -1.79 -23.71
CA ARG A 207 -18.72 -1.10 -24.68
C ARG A 207 -18.22 -1.99 -25.82
N ASP A 208 -18.70 -3.22 -25.91
CA ASP A 208 -18.25 -4.23 -26.88
C ASP A 208 -16.71 -4.39 -26.88
N ILE A 209 -16.10 -4.42 -25.67
CA ILE A 209 -14.67 -4.62 -25.49
C ILE A 209 -14.39 -6.11 -25.39
N GLU A 210 -13.56 -6.63 -26.28
CA GLU A 210 -13.08 -8.01 -26.19
C GLU A 210 -12.16 -8.19 -24.98
N TYR A 211 -12.46 -9.14 -24.10
CA TYR A 211 -11.73 -9.33 -22.85
C TYR A 211 -11.47 -10.81 -22.54
N GLU A 212 -10.58 -11.02 -21.58
CA GLU A 212 -10.30 -12.34 -21.00
C GLU A 212 -10.10 -12.21 -19.49
N LEU A 213 -10.68 -13.16 -18.72
CA LEU A 213 -10.44 -13.27 -17.28
C LEU A 213 -9.06 -13.85 -17.01
N LEU A 214 -8.21 -13.07 -16.35
CA LEU A 214 -6.85 -13.46 -16.02
C LEU A 214 -6.79 -14.00 -14.59
N LYS A 215 -6.56 -15.32 -14.48
CA LYS A 215 -6.28 -16.03 -13.21
C LYS A 215 -4.86 -16.55 -13.22
N THR A 216 -4.14 -16.28 -12.14
CA THR A 216 -2.75 -16.72 -11.99
C THR A 216 -2.44 -17.09 -10.54
N ASN A 217 -1.44 -17.94 -10.34
CA ASN A 217 -1.03 -18.39 -9.01
C ASN A 217 0.15 -17.56 -8.46
N THR A 218 0.91 -16.92 -9.34
CA THR A 218 2.08 -16.13 -8.98
C THR A 218 2.02 -14.75 -9.63
N HIS A 219 2.73 -13.78 -9.05
CA HIS A 219 2.85 -12.44 -9.59
C HIS A 219 3.61 -12.43 -10.93
N ASP A 220 4.67 -13.21 -11.04
CA ASP A 220 5.46 -13.30 -12.27
C ASP A 220 4.64 -13.89 -13.43
N GLU A 221 3.86 -14.93 -13.18
CA GLU A 221 2.90 -15.48 -14.14
C GLU A 221 1.87 -14.42 -14.56
N MET A 222 1.39 -13.62 -13.60
CA MET A 222 0.44 -12.56 -13.86
C MET A 222 1.05 -11.49 -14.79
N LEU A 223 2.27 -11.02 -14.52
CA LEU A 223 2.96 -10.04 -15.36
C LEU A 223 3.20 -10.58 -16.77
N ASP A 224 3.68 -11.83 -16.85
CA ASP A 224 3.97 -12.48 -18.13
C ASP A 224 2.73 -12.57 -19.02
N LYS A 225 1.62 -13.07 -18.48
CA LYS A 225 0.34 -13.15 -19.20
C LYS A 225 -0.24 -11.77 -19.51
N LEU A 226 -0.29 -10.87 -18.50
CA LEU A 226 -0.85 -9.53 -18.65
C LEU A 226 -0.14 -8.76 -19.77
N SER A 227 1.17 -8.94 -19.93
CA SER A 227 1.96 -8.25 -20.94
C SER A 227 1.53 -8.53 -22.38
N SER A 228 0.82 -9.63 -22.64
CA SER A 228 0.29 -9.98 -23.98
C SER A 228 -1.05 -9.30 -24.32
N PHE A 229 -1.71 -8.66 -23.35
CA PHE A 229 -2.96 -7.96 -23.57
C PHE A 229 -2.74 -6.54 -24.12
N SER A 230 -3.75 -5.99 -24.78
CA SER A 230 -3.76 -4.61 -25.25
C SER A 230 -4.19 -3.62 -24.19
N GLY A 231 -4.89 -4.09 -23.16
CA GLY A 231 -5.36 -3.27 -22.05
C GLY A 231 -5.71 -4.05 -20.80
N LEU A 232 -6.01 -3.30 -19.75
CA LEU A 232 -6.50 -3.77 -18.46
C LEU A 232 -7.77 -3.01 -18.10
N ILE A 233 -8.81 -3.72 -17.67
CA ILE A 233 -9.98 -3.12 -17.00
C ILE A 233 -9.89 -3.47 -15.51
N PHE A 234 -9.81 -2.44 -14.66
CA PHE A 234 -9.70 -2.56 -13.21
C PHE A 234 -10.56 -1.49 -12.54
N LEU A 235 -11.69 -1.89 -11.97
CA LEU A 235 -12.72 -0.97 -11.45
C LEU A 235 -12.99 -1.22 -9.96
N PRO A 236 -12.02 -0.99 -9.05
CA PRO A 236 -12.17 -1.36 -7.66
C PRO A 236 -13.40 -0.72 -7.00
N LEU A 237 -14.07 -1.47 -6.12
CA LEU A 237 -15.20 -1.01 -5.30
C LEU A 237 -14.75 -0.29 -4.03
N ILE A 238 -13.55 -0.59 -3.56
CA ILE A 238 -12.92 0.06 -2.40
C ILE A 238 -11.83 1.02 -2.89
N HIS A 239 -11.49 2.00 -2.07
CA HIS A 239 -10.32 2.83 -2.33
C HIS A 239 -9.05 1.99 -2.29
N ASP A 240 -8.40 1.85 -3.43
CA ASP A 240 -7.11 1.17 -3.56
C ASP A 240 -6.01 2.24 -3.57
N THR A 241 -5.30 2.33 -2.45
CA THR A 241 -4.29 3.36 -2.20
C THR A 241 -3.01 3.14 -3.00
N CYS A 242 -2.77 1.88 -3.41
CA CYS A 242 -1.57 1.47 -4.13
C CYS A 242 -1.89 0.35 -5.11
N PRO A 243 -2.69 0.60 -6.16
CA PRO A 243 -3.13 -0.41 -7.11
C PRO A 243 -2.00 -0.82 -8.06
N ARG A 244 -1.07 -1.66 -7.59
CA ARG A 244 0.13 -2.07 -8.33
C ARG A 244 -0.17 -2.53 -9.76
N VAL A 245 -1.24 -3.29 -9.93
CA VAL A 245 -1.59 -3.87 -11.23
C VAL A 245 -1.84 -2.85 -12.34
N ILE A 246 -2.45 -1.69 -12.02
CA ILE A 246 -2.64 -0.64 -13.04
C ILE A 246 -1.32 0.03 -13.39
N ILE A 247 -0.42 0.17 -12.40
CA ILE A 247 0.92 0.73 -12.61
C ILE A 247 1.73 -0.21 -13.50
N GLU A 248 1.73 -1.49 -13.19
CA GLU A 248 2.39 -2.55 -13.96
C GLU A 248 1.87 -2.58 -15.40
N ALA A 249 0.55 -2.54 -15.58
CA ALA A 249 -0.06 -2.45 -16.91
C ALA A 249 0.41 -1.21 -17.68
N LYS A 250 0.41 -0.02 -17.05
CA LYS A 250 0.90 1.22 -17.67
C LYS A 250 2.37 1.11 -18.07
N LEU A 251 3.24 0.60 -17.18
CA LEU A 251 4.67 0.44 -17.46
C LEU A 251 4.93 -0.54 -18.59
N MET A 252 4.09 -1.56 -18.76
CA MET A 252 4.11 -2.49 -19.89
C MET A 252 3.41 -1.95 -21.14
N GLY A 253 2.98 -0.69 -21.16
CA GLY A 253 2.37 -0.02 -22.32
C GLY A 253 0.93 -0.44 -22.64
N LEU A 254 0.20 -1.04 -21.68
CA LEU A 254 -1.20 -1.39 -21.83
C LEU A 254 -2.10 -0.17 -21.64
N LYS A 255 -3.24 -0.15 -22.34
CA LYS A 255 -4.31 0.81 -22.05
C LYS A 255 -5.00 0.44 -20.76
N VAL A 256 -5.12 1.38 -19.82
CA VAL A 256 -5.76 1.15 -18.53
C VAL A 256 -7.13 1.83 -18.48
N ILE A 257 -8.18 1.05 -18.22
CA ILE A 257 -9.52 1.54 -17.91
C ILE A 257 -9.73 1.32 -16.42
N THR A 258 -9.90 2.40 -15.67
CA THR A 258 -10.09 2.33 -14.22
C THR A 258 -11.01 3.45 -13.74
N ASN A 259 -11.31 3.48 -12.43
CA ASN A 259 -12.16 4.50 -11.81
C ASN A 259 -11.37 5.31 -10.76
N SER A 260 -12.02 6.32 -10.19
CA SER A 260 -11.44 7.22 -9.19
C SER A 260 -11.00 6.56 -7.89
N ARG A 261 -11.43 5.34 -7.61
CA ARG A 261 -11.00 4.59 -6.42
C ARG A 261 -9.61 4.01 -6.55
N SER A 262 -9.04 3.99 -7.75
CA SER A 262 -7.61 3.74 -7.99
C SER A 262 -6.85 5.05 -7.77
N GLN A 263 -6.40 5.31 -6.56
CA GLN A 263 -6.01 6.66 -6.10
C GLN A 263 -4.84 7.33 -6.85
N HIS A 264 -4.02 6.58 -7.57
CA HIS A 264 -2.93 7.15 -8.36
C HIS A 264 -3.35 7.84 -9.65
N VAL A 265 -4.58 7.62 -10.13
CA VAL A 265 -5.00 8.10 -11.46
C VAL A 265 -5.06 9.61 -11.60
N TYR A 266 -5.04 10.35 -10.50
CA TYR A 266 -5.03 11.81 -10.48
C TYR A 266 -3.67 12.41 -10.11
N GLU A 267 -2.65 11.59 -9.90
CA GLU A 267 -1.33 12.07 -9.53
C GLU A 267 -0.51 12.49 -10.75
N ASP A 268 0.30 13.55 -10.60
CA ASP A 268 1.07 14.16 -11.70
C ASP A 268 2.01 13.16 -12.41
N TRP A 269 2.53 12.17 -11.69
CA TRP A 269 3.40 11.16 -12.27
C TRP A 269 2.62 10.10 -13.08
N TRP A 270 1.28 10.08 -12.96
CA TRP A 270 0.39 9.20 -13.71
C TRP A 270 -0.29 9.91 -14.87
N LEU A 271 -0.88 11.10 -14.62
CA LEU A 271 -1.64 11.85 -15.61
C LEU A 271 -0.74 12.29 -16.76
N ASP A 272 -1.18 12.05 -17.99
CA ASP A 272 -0.53 12.48 -19.22
C ASP A 272 0.96 12.11 -19.33
N LYS A 273 1.42 11.13 -18.53
CA LYS A 273 2.80 10.64 -18.53
C LYS A 273 2.95 9.38 -19.36
N THR A 274 4.02 9.34 -20.12
CA THR A 274 4.47 8.11 -20.78
C THR A 274 4.89 7.06 -19.76
N PRO A 275 4.95 5.77 -20.13
CA PRO A 275 5.50 4.73 -19.27
C PRO A 275 6.91 5.05 -18.74
N ALA A 276 7.78 5.63 -19.58
CA ALA A 276 9.15 5.97 -19.18
C ALA A 276 9.21 7.11 -18.14
N GLU A 277 8.36 8.15 -18.28
CA GLU A 277 8.29 9.24 -17.29
C GLU A 277 7.74 8.74 -15.95
N SER A 278 6.69 7.91 -15.97
CA SER A 278 6.15 7.27 -14.76
C SER A 278 7.19 6.35 -14.09
N GLN A 279 7.95 5.60 -14.88
CA GLN A 279 9.01 4.73 -14.42
C GLN A 279 10.08 5.51 -13.65
N SER A 280 10.60 6.61 -14.21
CA SER A 280 11.62 7.44 -13.56
C SER A 280 11.18 7.93 -12.18
N TYR A 281 9.92 8.33 -12.04
CA TYR A 281 9.35 8.69 -10.74
C TYR A 281 9.37 7.51 -9.76
N LEU A 282 8.90 6.34 -10.18
CA LEU A 282 8.77 5.16 -9.32
C LEU A 282 10.13 4.59 -8.87
N GLU A 283 11.14 4.63 -9.73
CA GLU A 283 12.52 4.21 -9.41
C GLU A 283 13.16 5.07 -8.32
N GLU A 284 12.79 6.33 -8.27
CA GLU A 284 13.35 7.27 -7.30
C GLU A 284 12.68 7.13 -5.90
N ARG A 285 11.46 6.58 -5.80
CA ARG A 285 10.71 6.55 -4.53
C ARG A 285 11.41 5.79 -3.40
N PRO A 286 11.97 4.58 -3.58
CA PRO A 286 12.69 3.88 -2.51
C PRO A 286 13.91 4.66 -2.01
N LYS A 287 14.66 5.29 -2.92
CA LYS A 287 15.84 6.11 -2.58
C LYS A 287 15.45 7.39 -1.84
N TRP A 288 14.37 8.04 -2.30
CA TRP A 288 13.82 9.22 -1.65
C TRP A 288 13.37 8.88 -0.22
N PHE A 289 12.71 7.74 -0.02
CA PHE A 289 12.29 7.29 1.29
C PHE A 289 13.50 7.10 2.23
N LEU A 290 14.54 6.42 1.78
CA LEU A 290 15.75 6.25 2.58
C LEU A 290 16.37 7.60 2.99
N ARG A 291 16.49 8.57 2.06
CA ARG A 291 16.99 9.92 2.39
C ARG A 291 16.15 10.59 3.47
N LYS A 292 14.83 10.44 3.40
CA LYS A 292 13.93 10.97 4.44
C LYS A 292 14.14 10.31 5.80
N LEU A 293 14.38 9.00 5.86
CA LEU A 293 14.70 8.33 7.12
C LEU A 293 16.04 8.83 7.70
N GLU A 294 17.04 9.05 6.85
CA GLU A 294 18.36 9.57 7.26
C GLU A 294 18.26 11.03 7.77
N GLU A 295 17.40 11.87 7.16
CA GLU A 295 17.10 13.22 7.68
C GLU A 295 16.58 13.14 9.13
N PHE A 296 15.57 12.31 9.40
CA PHE A 296 15.00 12.17 10.75
C PHE A 296 15.98 11.64 11.79
N ILE A 297 16.88 10.72 11.41
CA ILE A 297 17.93 10.22 12.31
C ILE A 297 18.94 11.32 12.67
N ASN A 298 19.26 12.19 11.72
CA ASN A 298 20.26 13.25 11.93
C ASN A 298 19.69 14.47 12.70
N GLU A 299 18.38 14.64 12.72
CA GLU A 299 17.67 15.71 13.43
C GLU A 299 17.28 15.31 14.87
N SER A 300 17.32 14.02 15.22
CA SER A 300 16.98 13.44 16.52
C SER A 300 18.17 13.36 17.46
#